data_5aa54fe8aff740681d9b8b6b1a1754bb
#
_entry.id   5aa54fe8aff740681d9b8b6b1a1754bb
#
_cell.length_a   1.000
_cell.length_b   1.000
_cell.length_c   1.000
_cell.angle_alpha   90.00
_cell.angle_beta   90.00
_cell.angle_gamma   90.00
#
_symmetry.space_group_name_H-M   'P 1'
#
loop_
_entity.id
_entity.type
_entity.pdbx_description
1 polymer ?
#
loop_
_entity_poly.entity_id
_entity_poly.type
_entity_poly.pdbx_seq_one_letter_code
_entity_poly.pdbx_strand_id
1 'polypeptide(L)'
;MTTPATCTGKGVRTYTCTSSSHTKTEDIPALNHSFAGQAYVSDNNATCEQDGTKTAKCVRYGTGGCTETDTVTDTGSKLGHLFEDYVSNNDATCEQDGTKTARCVRYGTGGCMATDTVTDTDSKLGHLFEDYVSNNDATYAHDGTKTAKCVRYDQCGETHTMPDEGSRLIAPPLYRVTDKDGRDIAYTAEQKGGVLTVTVDEDLAILTGRLSGIRTLKAQGVEKIVFVTKGATSAFLLSDLLDKGEGGEAYRLTHNGKAVTFTLGESMADVSAILIKP
;
A
#
# COMPACT_ATOMS: atom_id res chain seq x y z
N MET A 1 33.31 -91.67 -5.93
CA MET A 1 32.62 -90.70 -5.12
C MET A 1 32.98 -89.28 -5.62
N THR A 2 32.06 -88.36 -5.69
CA THR A 2 32.35 -87.06 -6.20
C THR A 2 31.91 -85.99 -5.16
N THR A 3 32.83 -85.14 -4.78
CA THR A 3 32.51 -83.97 -3.99
C THR A 3 32.27 -82.82 -4.99
N PRO A 4 31.08 -82.27 -5.09
CA PRO A 4 30.79 -81.21 -6.08
C PRO A 4 31.58 -79.94 -5.79
N ALA A 5 31.98 -79.24 -6.84
CA ALA A 5 32.57 -77.89 -6.72
C ALA A 5 31.52 -76.88 -6.26
N THR A 6 31.93 -75.89 -5.43
CA THR A 6 31.14 -74.76 -5.05
C THR A 6 31.57 -73.56 -5.84
N CYS A 7 30.97 -72.41 -5.58
CA CYS A 7 31.35 -71.15 -6.25
C CYS A 7 32.82 -70.81 -6.01
N THR A 8 33.34 -71.06 -4.81
CA THR A 8 34.70 -70.68 -4.41
C THR A 8 35.59 -71.88 -4.17
N GLY A 9 35.00 -73.04 -3.92
CA GLY A 9 35.76 -74.30 -3.59
C GLY A 9 35.82 -75.23 -4.78
N LYS A 10 36.98 -75.78 -5.00
CA LYS A 10 37.17 -76.90 -5.92
C LYS A 10 36.38 -78.13 -5.45
N GLY A 11 35.81 -78.86 -6.36
CA GLY A 11 35.27 -80.21 -6.14
C GLY A 11 36.34 -81.23 -6.38
N VAL A 12 36.05 -82.49 -6.03
CA VAL A 12 36.94 -83.63 -6.26
C VAL A 12 36.15 -84.79 -6.85
N ARG A 13 36.59 -85.29 -7.96
CA ARG A 13 36.09 -86.52 -8.55
C ARG A 13 37.00 -87.62 -8.20
N THR A 14 36.52 -88.65 -7.51
CA THR A 14 37.27 -89.82 -7.12
C THR A 14 36.85 -90.98 -8.02
N TYR A 15 37.81 -91.50 -8.74
CA TYR A 15 37.70 -92.76 -9.51
C TYR A 15 38.19 -93.88 -8.68
N THR A 16 37.45 -94.98 -8.57
CA THR A 16 37.86 -96.24 -7.90
C THR A 16 38.05 -97.30 -8.94
N CYS A 17 39.18 -97.98 -8.93
CA CYS A 17 39.42 -99.06 -9.82
C CYS A 17 38.47 -100.24 -9.46
N THR A 18 37.81 -100.83 -10.49
CA THR A 18 36.84 -101.91 -10.30
C THR A 18 37.48 -103.22 -9.89
N SER A 19 38.79 -103.40 -10.14
CA SER A 19 39.55 -104.60 -9.84
C SER A 19 40.54 -104.52 -8.67
N SER A 20 40.62 -103.31 -8.07
CA SER A 20 41.45 -103.03 -6.91
C SER A 20 40.93 -101.90 -6.09
N SER A 21 41.36 -101.69 -4.85
CA SER A 21 40.96 -100.63 -3.98
C SER A 21 41.66 -99.28 -4.27
N HIS A 22 42.42 -99.18 -5.37
CA HIS A 22 43.14 -97.98 -5.74
C HIS A 22 42.18 -96.91 -6.18
N THR A 23 42.42 -95.71 -5.70
CA THR A 23 41.63 -94.54 -6.06
C THR A 23 42.53 -93.51 -6.74
N LYS A 24 41.94 -92.75 -7.75
CA LYS A 24 42.54 -91.59 -8.37
C LYS A 24 41.60 -90.42 -8.15
N THR A 25 42.13 -89.28 -7.73
CA THR A 25 41.34 -88.03 -7.60
C THR A 25 41.69 -87.07 -8.69
N GLU A 26 40.70 -86.32 -9.11
CA GLU A 26 40.82 -85.25 -10.06
C GLU A 26 40.10 -84.04 -9.52
N ASP A 27 40.74 -82.84 -9.55
CA ASP A 27 40.15 -81.58 -9.13
C ASP A 27 39.12 -81.15 -10.13
N ILE A 28 37.95 -80.78 -9.63
CA ILE A 28 36.92 -80.03 -10.41
C ILE A 28 37.13 -78.57 -10.08
N PRO A 29 37.34 -77.67 -11.09
CA PRO A 29 37.52 -76.24 -10.84
C PRO A 29 36.31 -75.64 -10.11
N ALA A 30 36.57 -74.65 -9.27
CA ALA A 30 35.51 -73.85 -8.66
C ALA A 30 34.63 -73.27 -9.75
N LEU A 31 33.32 -73.15 -9.46
CA LEU A 31 32.32 -72.77 -10.44
C LEU A 31 32.28 -71.24 -10.66
N ASN A 32 32.95 -70.47 -9.81
CA ASN A 32 32.89 -69.03 -9.72
C ASN A 32 31.46 -68.50 -9.50
N HIS A 33 31.32 -67.24 -9.18
CA HIS A 33 30.00 -66.58 -9.10
C HIS A 33 29.53 -66.26 -10.50
N SER A 34 28.24 -66.42 -10.74
CA SER A 34 27.61 -66.03 -11.99
C SER A 34 26.28 -65.34 -11.67
N PHE A 35 26.02 -64.22 -12.34
CA PHE A 35 24.80 -63.43 -12.24
C PHE A 35 24.05 -63.40 -13.57
N ALA A 36 24.54 -64.15 -14.56
CA ALA A 36 23.94 -64.25 -15.88
C ALA A 36 22.49 -64.74 -15.81
N GLY A 37 21.55 -63.95 -16.41
CA GLY A 37 20.13 -64.26 -16.45
C GLY A 37 19.39 -64.02 -15.12
N GLN A 38 20.05 -63.48 -14.10
CA GLN A 38 19.39 -63.10 -12.86
C GLN A 38 18.71 -61.73 -12.97
N ALA A 39 17.53 -61.61 -12.36
CA ALA A 39 16.86 -60.33 -12.24
C ALA A 39 17.50 -59.46 -11.16
N TYR A 40 17.90 -58.26 -11.49
CA TYR A 40 18.30 -57.24 -10.54
C TYR A 40 17.06 -56.60 -9.94
N VAL A 41 16.96 -56.56 -8.62
CA VAL A 41 15.86 -55.97 -7.86
C VAL A 41 16.36 -54.67 -7.26
N SER A 42 15.60 -53.60 -7.41
CA SER A 42 15.95 -52.31 -6.81
C SER A 42 16.09 -52.40 -5.30
N ASP A 43 17.12 -51.79 -4.78
CA ASP A 43 17.36 -51.69 -3.35
C ASP A 43 16.53 -50.57 -2.68
N ASN A 44 15.77 -49.78 -3.48
CA ASN A 44 14.93 -48.66 -3.06
C ASN A 44 15.70 -47.61 -2.26
N ASN A 45 16.97 -47.41 -2.58
CA ASN A 45 17.85 -46.46 -1.91
C ASN A 45 18.19 -45.21 -2.76
N ALA A 46 17.44 -45.01 -3.86
CA ALA A 46 17.55 -43.81 -4.69
C ALA A 46 17.18 -42.56 -3.86
N THR A 47 17.88 -41.46 -4.11
CA THR A 47 17.57 -40.13 -3.51
C THR A 47 16.95 -39.22 -4.54
N CYS A 48 16.67 -38.00 -4.17
CA CYS A 48 16.17 -36.98 -5.12
C CYS A 48 17.20 -36.73 -6.23
N GLU A 49 18.47 -36.78 -5.93
CA GLU A 49 19.57 -36.38 -6.81
C GLU A 49 20.39 -37.50 -7.40
N GLN A 50 20.39 -38.66 -6.71
CA GLN A 50 21.23 -39.76 -7.08
C GLN A 50 20.40 -41.01 -7.40
N ASP A 51 20.82 -41.73 -8.43
CA ASP A 51 20.32 -43.06 -8.71
C ASP A 51 20.65 -43.99 -7.57
N GLY A 52 19.74 -44.88 -7.27
CA GLY A 52 19.95 -45.95 -6.32
C GLY A 52 20.72 -47.08 -6.91
N THR A 53 20.71 -48.21 -6.20
CA THR A 53 21.31 -49.46 -6.62
C THR A 53 20.27 -50.56 -6.81
N LYS A 54 20.63 -51.56 -7.55
CA LYS A 54 19.87 -52.81 -7.69
C LYS A 54 20.78 -53.98 -7.55
N THR A 55 20.29 -55.02 -6.92
CA THR A 55 21.09 -56.18 -6.52
C THR A 55 20.51 -57.48 -7.10
N ALA A 56 21.38 -58.30 -7.63
CA ALA A 56 21.06 -59.66 -8.07
C ALA A 56 21.81 -60.70 -7.19
N LYS A 57 21.21 -61.87 -7.01
CA LYS A 57 21.82 -63.00 -6.30
C LYS A 57 22.51 -63.86 -7.30
N CYS A 58 23.67 -64.45 -6.88
CA CYS A 58 24.33 -65.51 -7.68
C CYS A 58 23.34 -66.61 -8.04
N VAL A 59 23.42 -67.18 -9.25
CA VAL A 59 22.55 -68.23 -9.73
C VAL A 59 22.59 -69.50 -8.76
N ARG A 60 23.61 -69.61 -7.91
CA ARG A 60 23.78 -70.65 -6.92
C ARG A 60 23.62 -70.16 -5.48
N TYR A 61 22.94 -69.00 -5.32
CA TYR A 61 22.69 -68.43 -3.99
C TYR A 61 21.95 -69.40 -3.08
N GLY A 62 22.44 -69.60 -1.84
CA GLY A 62 21.93 -70.60 -0.88
C GLY A 62 22.40 -72.04 -1.13
N THR A 63 23.09 -72.33 -2.25
CA THR A 63 23.61 -73.67 -2.55
C THR A 63 25.10 -73.68 -2.31
N GLY A 64 25.60 -74.74 -1.59
CA GLY A 64 27.03 -74.91 -1.30
C GLY A 64 27.65 -73.74 -0.52
N GLY A 65 26.82 -72.99 0.26
CA GLY A 65 27.24 -71.84 1.08
C GLY A 65 27.44 -70.56 0.31
N CYS A 66 27.00 -70.49 -0.95
CA CYS A 66 27.05 -69.22 -1.74
C CYS A 66 26.09 -68.23 -1.24
N THR A 67 26.57 -67.04 -0.83
CA THR A 67 25.78 -65.89 -0.37
C THR A 67 26.10 -64.62 -1.16
N GLU A 68 26.79 -64.77 -2.28
CA GLU A 68 27.25 -63.63 -3.09
C GLU A 68 26.11 -62.94 -3.82
N THR A 69 26.21 -61.66 -3.85
CA THR A 69 25.33 -60.74 -4.58
C THR A 69 26.14 -59.79 -5.45
N ASP A 70 25.59 -59.36 -6.52
CA ASP A 70 26.14 -58.29 -7.38
C ASP A 70 25.24 -57.08 -7.32
N THR A 71 25.83 -55.92 -7.00
CA THR A 71 25.11 -54.67 -6.86
C THR A 71 25.62 -53.69 -7.90
N VAL A 72 24.71 -53.12 -8.68
CA VAL A 72 25.01 -52.15 -9.75
C VAL A 72 24.14 -50.91 -9.58
N THR A 73 24.54 -49.82 -10.21
CA THR A 73 23.70 -48.63 -10.25
C THR A 73 22.38 -48.89 -10.97
N ASP A 74 21.27 -48.47 -10.39
CA ASP A 74 19.94 -48.51 -10.98
C ASP A 74 19.71 -47.23 -11.76
N THR A 75 20.30 -47.14 -12.96
CA THR A 75 20.33 -45.95 -13.78
C THR A 75 18.93 -45.44 -14.09
N GLY A 76 18.67 -44.14 -13.82
CA GLY A 76 17.37 -43.48 -14.01
C GLY A 76 16.39 -43.65 -12.85
N SER A 77 16.84 -44.24 -11.70
CA SER A 77 15.99 -44.44 -10.54
C SER A 77 15.92 -43.22 -9.60
N LYS A 78 16.75 -42.19 -9.82
CA LYS A 78 16.68 -40.96 -9.02
C LYS A 78 15.27 -40.40 -8.98
N LEU A 79 14.82 -39.96 -7.79
CA LEU A 79 13.43 -39.60 -7.55
C LEU A 79 13.08 -38.18 -8.04
N GLY A 80 14.10 -37.34 -8.31
CA GLY A 80 13.89 -35.92 -8.58
C GLY A 80 13.30 -35.16 -7.38
N HIS A 81 13.03 -33.90 -7.57
CA HIS A 81 12.33 -33.08 -6.56
C HIS A 81 10.87 -32.93 -6.96
N LEU A 82 9.97 -33.03 -5.98
CA LEU A 82 8.56 -32.74 -6.12
C LEU A 82 8.21 -31.68 -5.09
N PHE A 83 7.64 -30.55 -5.55
CA PHE A 83 7.28 -29.42 -4.72
C PHE A 83 5.77 -29.26 -4.73
N GLU A 84 5.17 -29.25 -3.57
CA GLU A 84 3.74 -29.07 -3.32
C GLU A 84 3.57 -28.15 -2.12
N ASP A 85 2.35 -27.70 -1.85
CA ASP A 85 2.01 -26.87 -0.66
C ASP A 85 2.90 -25.63 -0.51
N TYR A 86 2.91 -24.78 -1.55
CA TYR A 86 3.59 -23.50 -1.50
C TYR A 86 2.96 -22.59 -0.44
N VAL A 87 3.79 -22.07 0.45
CA VAL A 87 3.40 -21.14 1.53
C VAL A 87 3.95 -19.77 1.21
N SER A 88 3.10 -18.74 1.30
CA SER A 88 3.49 -17.36 1.08
C SER A 88 4.60 -16.95 2.05
N ASN A 89 5.59 -16.24 1.52
CA ASN A 89 6.68 -15.67 2.32
C ASN A 89 6.27 -14.33 2.98
N ASN A 90 5.07 -13.81 2.68
CA ASN A 90 4.54 -12.54 3.16
C ASN A 90 5.47 -11.35 2.86
N ASP A 91 6.13 -11.40 1.71
CA ASP A 91 7.08 -10.40 1.24
C ASP A 91 6.51 -9.51 0.10
N ALA A 92 5.20 -9.62 -0.15
CA ALA A 92 4.50 -8.75 -1.08
C ALA A 92 4.55 -7.28 -0.63
N THR A 93 4.69 -6.37 -1.59
CA THR A 93 4.64 -4.93 -1.36
C THR A 93 3.33 -4.32 -1.90
N CYS A 94 3.19 -3.01 -1.81
CA CYS A 94 2.04 -2.34 -2.41
C CYS A 94 1.99 -2.50 -3.93
N GLU A 95 3.14 -2.62 -4.59
CA GLU A 95 3.28 -2.59 -6.05
C GLU A 95 3.69 -3.93 -6.65
N GLN A 96 4.35 -4.78 -5.88
CA GLN A 96 4.91 -6.03 -6.36
C GLN A 96 4.32 -7.22 -5.64
N ASP A 97 4.06 -8.26 -6.43
CA ASP A 97 3.73 -9.56 -5.89
C ASP A 97 4.88 -10.09 -5.04
N GLY A 98 4.53 -10.77 -3.99
CA GLY A 98 5.48 -11.47 -3.15
C GLY A 98 5.89 -12.81 -3.74
N THR A 99 6.54 -13.61 -2.91
CA THR A 99 6.96 -14.95 -3.26
C THR A 99 6.32 -15.98 -2.34
N LYS A 100 6.29 -17.22 -2.80
CA LYS A 100 5.90 -18.39 -2.02
C LYS A 100 6.88 -19.51 -2.20
N THR A 101 7.11 -20.26 -1.15
CA THR A 101 8.14 -21.31 -1.09
C THR A 101 7.52 -22.64 -0.70
N ALA A 102 7.90 -23.69 -1.43
CA ALA A 102 7.62 -25.07 -1.08
C ALA A 102 8.92 -25.81 -0.74
N ARG A 103 8.83 -26.82 0.12
CA ARG A 103 9.89 -27.79 0.35
C ARG A 103 9.60 -29.04 -0.47
N CYS A 104 10.66 -29.68 -0.93
CA CYS A 104 10.48 -30.99 -1.55
C CYS A 104 9.70 -31.92 -0.60
N VAL A 105 8.75 -32.69 -1.10
CA VAL A 105 7.96 -33.65 -0.29
C VAL A 105 8.81 -34.65 0.47
N ARG A 106 10.06 -34.85 0.05
CA ARG A 106 11.08 -35.71 0.70
C ARG A 106 12.11 -34.91 1.50
N TYR A 107 11.77 -33.64 1.85
CA TYR A 107 12.68 -32.77 2.61
C TYR A 107 13.10 -33.45 3.94
N GLY A 108 14.40 -33.46 4.21
CA GLY A 108 14.98 -34.14 5.38
C GLY A 108 15.17 -35.65 5.22
N THR A 109 14.65 -36.28 4.15
CA THR A 109 14.80 -37.71 3.87
C THR A 109 15.88 -37.89 2.82
N GLY A 110 16.82 -38.86 3.07
CA GLY A 110 17.89 -39.13 2.12
C GLY A 110 18.79 -37.93 1.82
N GLY A 111 18.88 -36.98 2.75
CA GLY A 111 19.70 -35.76 2.59
C GLY A 111 19.06 -34.67 1.70
N CYS A 112 17.83 -34.84 1.25
CA CYS A 112 17.15 -33.83 0.44
C CYS A 112 16.83 -32.58 1.28
N MET A 113 17.36 -31.42 0.88
CA MET A 113 17.12 -30.12 1.51
C MET A 113 16.60 -29.09 0.47
N ALA A 114 16.09 -29.57 -0.64
CA ALA A 114 15.65 -28.73 -1.74
C ALA A 114 14.39 -27.94 -1.39
N THR A 115 14.40 -26.68 -1.75
CA THR A 115 13.24 -25.77 -1.72
C THR A 115 13.06 -25.15 -3.10
N ASP A 116 11.85 -24.79 -3.44
CA ASP A 116 11.52 -24.05 -4.64
C ASP A 116 10.75 -22.79 -4.24
N THR A 117 11.13 -21.66 -4.84
CA THR A 117 10.50 -20.37 -4.59
C THR A 117 10.01 -19.80 -5.89
N VAL A 118 8.75 -19.45 -5.95
CA VAL A 118 8.08 -18.89 -7.12
C VAL A 118 7.33 -17.60 -6.75
N THR A 119 6.98 -16.82 -7.75
CA THR A 119 6.12 -15.64 -7.54
C THR A 119 4.75 -16.07 -7.02
N ASP A 120 4.27 -15.37 -6.01
CA ASP A 120 2.90 -15.51 -5.50
C ASP A 120 2.00 -14.52 -6.24
N THR A 121 1.56 -14.93 -7.42
CA THR A 121 0.81 -14.09 -8.35
C THR A 121 -0.44 -13.50 -7.69
N ASP A 122 -0.73 -12.21 -7.96
CA ASP A 122 -1.85 -11.45 -7.41
C ASP A 122 -1.79 -11.21 -5.89
N SER A 123 -0.62 -11.39 -5.28
CA SER A 123 -0.42 -11.15 -3.84
C SER A 123 -0.07 -9.71 -3.50
N LYS A 124 0.20 -8.84 -4.47
CA LYS A 124 0.51 -7.42 -4.23
C LYS A 124 -0.59 -6.76 -3.40
N LEU A 125 -0.19 -5.96 -2.42
CA LEU A 125 -1.09 -5.43 -1.40
C LEU A 125 -1.90 -4.20 -1.87
N GLY A 126 -1.47 -3.54 -2.97
CA GLY A 126 -2.03 -2.27 -3.42
C GLY A 126 -1.79 -1.14 -2.40
N HIS A 127 -2.28 0.04 -2.71
CA HIS A 127 -2.27 1.17 -1.78
C HIS A 127 -3.61 1.29 -1.09
N LEU A 128 -3.60 1.48 0.23
CA LEU A 128 -4.76 1.77 1.04
C LEU A 128 -4.54 3.13 1.71
N PHE A 129 -5.48 4.08 1.47
CA PHE A 129 -5.42 5.43 1.99
C PHE A 129 -6.59 5.67 2.94
N GLU A 130 -6.26 5.98 4.17
CA GLU A 130 -7.21 6.27 5.25
C GLU A 130 -6.77 7.56 5.96
N ASP A 131 -7.60 8.10 6.85
CA ASP A 131 -7.27 9.25 7.69
C ASP A 131 -6.79 10.48 6.90
N TYR A 132 -7.61 10.92 5.92
CA TYR A 132 -7.33 12.13 5.16
C TYR A 132 -7.30 13.36 6.07
N VAL A 133 -6.20 14.11 6.00
CA VAL A 133 -5.99 15.35 6.74
C VAL A 133 -6.07 16.52 5.78
N SER A 134 -6.85 17.57 6.15
CA SER A 134 -6.96 18.80 5.36
C SER A 134 -5.59 19.47 5.21
N ASN A 135 -5.30 19.91 4.00
CA ASN A 135 -4.08 20.67 3.68
C ASN A 135 -4.19 22.14 4.10
N ASN A 136 -5.37 22.58 4.55
CA ASN A 136 -5.68 23.95 4.93
C ASN A 136 -5.42 24.97 3.80
N ASP A 137 -5.61 24.55 2.56
CA ASP A 137 -5.41 25.33 1.35
C ASP A 137 -6.74 25.84 0.73
N ALA A 138 -7.84 25.69 1.46
CA ALA A 138 -9.13 26.24 1.08
C ALA A 138 -9.09 27.77 0.98
N THR A 139 -9.82 28.30 0.01
CA THR A 139 -9.96 29.74 -0.22
C THR A 139 -11.44 30.16 -0.20
N TYR A 140 -11.72 31.45 -0.38
CA TYR A 140 -13.10 31.92 -0.56
C TYR A 140 -13.70 31.53 -1.92
N ALA A 141 -12.87 31.15 -2.88
CA ALA A 141 -13.29 30.79 -4.23
C ALA A 141 -13.44 29.28 -4.42
N HIS A 142 -12.60 28.49 -3.74
CA HIS A 142 -12.48 27.05 -3.95
C HIS A 142 -12.39 26.30 -2.64
N ASP A 143 -12.93 25.10 -2.64
CA ASP A 143 -12.63 24.11 -1.61
C ASP A 143 -11.13 23.80 -1.61
N GLY A 144 -10.59 23.44 -0.48
CA GLY A 144 -9.22 22.99 -0.34
C GLY A 144 -9.05 21.54 -0.74
N THR A 145 -7.90 21.01 -0.40
CA THR A 145 -7.56 19.60 -0.60
C THR A 145 -7.26 18.93 0.73
N LYS A 146 -7.34 17.60 0.73
CA LYS A 146 -6.93 16.74 1.84
C LYS A 146 -6.07 15.61 1.34
N THR A 147 -5.11 15.21 2.14
CA THR A 147 -4.11 14.19 1.79
C THR A 147 -4.07 13.10 2.84
N ALA A 148 -4.01 11.85 2.37
CA ALA A 148 -3.71 10.68 3.19
C ALA A 148 -2.41 10.04 2.75
N LYS A 149 -1.71 9.43 3.68
CA LYS A 149 -0.59 8.53 3.42
C LYS A 149 -1.10 7.10 3.28
N CYS A 150 -0.48 6.33 2.41
CA CYS A 150 -0.73 4.89 2.40
C CYS A 150 -0.51 4.32 3.81
N VAL A 151 -1.35 3.39 4.27
CA VAL A 151 -1.19 2.74 5.59
C VAL A 151 0.16 2.04 5.75
N ARG A 152 0.83 1.75 4.63
CA ARG A 152 2.18 1.19 4.55
C ARG A 152 3.21 2.22 4.02
N TYR A 153 3.01 3.49 4.35
CA TYR A 153 3.80 4.62 3.84
C TYR A 153 5.31 4.43 4.00
N ASP A 154 5.74 3.89 5.13
CA ASP A 154 7.17 3.66 5.41
C ASP A 154 7.81 2.65 4.44
N GLN A 155 7.01 1.85 3.76
CA GLN A 155 7.47 0.86 2.77
C GLN A 155 7.32 1.35 1.33
N CYS A 156 6.28 2.13 1.02
CA CYS A 156 5.98 2.55 -0.35
C CYS A 156 6.13 4.05 -0.60
N GLY A 157 6.06 4.91 0.42
CA GLY A 157 6.19 6.36 0.28
C GLY A 157 5.00 7.06 -0.41
N GLU A 158 3.90 6.35 -0.71
CA GLU A 158 2.79 6.86 -1.51
C GLU A 158 1.79 7.69 -0.70
N THR A 159 1.32 8.77 -1.31
CA THR A 159 0.25 9.64 -0.80
C THR A 159 -0.84 9.81 -1.84
N HIS A 160 -2.05 10.04 -1.38
CA HIS A 160 -3.18 10.37 -2.23
C HIS A 160 -3.82 11.67 -1.78
N THR A 161 -4.00 12.61 -2.71
CA THR A 161 -4.64 13.91 -2.46
C THR A 161 -5.95 13.98 -3.23
N MET A 162 -6.99 14.47 -2.57
CA MET A 162 -8.33 14.64 -3.14
C MET A 162 -8.96 15.94 -2.67
N PRO A 163 -10.03 16.45 -3.34
CA PRO A 163 -10.77 17.60 -2.88
C PRO A 163 -11.33 17.41 -1.46
N ASP A 164 -11.25 18.45 -0.65
CA ASP A 164 -11.86 18.53 0.68
C ASP A 164 -13.19 19.26 0.57
N GLU A 165 -14.20 18.54 0.07
CA GLU A 165 -15.51 19.13 -0.25
C GLU A 165 -16.15 19.83 0.94
N GLY A 166 -16.66 21.05 0.71
CA GLY A 166 -17.29 21.88 1.74
C GLY A 166 -16.29 22.61 2.64
N SER A 167 -14.99 22.54 2.36
CA SER A 167 -13.96 23.26 3.13
C SER A 167 -13.81 24.74 2.72
N ARG A 168 -14.48 25.17 1.63
CA ARG A 168 -14.42 26.56 1.17
C ARG A 168 -14.67 27.53 2.31
N LEU A 169 -13.81 28.53 2.42
CA LEU A 169 -13.94 29.55 3.43
C LEU A 169 -15.18 30.42 3.14
N ILE A 170 -15.92 30.75 4.19
CA ILE A 170 -17.00 31.73 4.09
C ILE A 170 -16.37 33.10 4.04
N ALA A 171 -16.58 33.83 2.94
CA ALA A 171 -16.11 35.22 2.85
C ALA A 171 -16.75 36.04 3.95
N PRO A 172 -15.99 36.83 4.72
CA PRO A 172 -16.58 37.77 5.66
C PRO A 172 -17.47 38.74 4.91
N PRO A 173 -18.61 39.15 5.48
CA PRO A 173 -19.48 40.12 4.85
C PRO A 173 -18.70 41.40 4.57
N LEU A 174 -18.91 42.00 3.37
CA LEU A 174 -18.19 43.19 2.95
C LEU A 174 -18.49 44.38 3.86
N TYR A 175 -19.69 44.39 4.47
CA TYR A 175 -20.15 45.32 5.52
C TYR A 175 -21.18 44.60 6.41
N ARG A 176 -21.42 45.16 7.59
CA ARG A 176 -22.45 44.70 8.54
C ARG A 176 -23.27 45.90 8.98
N VAL A 177 -24.54 45.66 9.32
CA VAL A 177 -25.42 46.63 9.93
C VAL A 177 -25.82 46.11 11.30
N THR A 178 -25.49 46.86 12.34
CA THR A 178 -25.70 46.44 13.73
C THR A 178 -26.43 47.51 14.57
N ASP A 179 -26.97 47.07 15.70
CA ASP A 179 -27.41 47.96 16.77
C ASP A 179 -26.19 48.50 17.59
N LYS A 180 -26.48 49.26 18.64
CA LYS A 180 -25.48 49.80 19.58
C LYS A 180 -24.66 48.71 20.32
N ASP A 181 -25.24 47.52 20.50
CA ASP A 181 -24.65 46.41 21.22
C ASP A 181 -23.88 45.47 20.28
N GLY A 182 -23.78 45.78 18.99
CA GLY A 182 -23.07 45.05 17.97
C GLY A 182 -23.84 43.83 17.42
N ARG A 183 -25.13 43.70 17.72
CA ARG A 183 -26.01 42.67 17.17
C ARG A 183 -26.46 43.04 15.78
N ASP A 184 -26.47 42.07 14.87
CA ASP A 184 -26.95 42.28 13.50
C ASP A 184 -28.44 42.65 13.51
N ILE A 185 -28.82 43.66 12.75
CA ILE A 185 -30.21 44.09 12.56
C ILE A 185 -30.62 43.96 11.08
N ALA A 186 -31.90 43.79 10.85
CA ALA A 186 -32.44 43.66 9.50
C ALA A 186 -32.28 44.95 8.69
N TYR A 187 -31.87 44.81 7.45
CA TYR A 187 -31.75 45.91 6.49
C TYR A 187 -32.09 45.43 5.09
N THR A 188 -32.35 46.38 4.19
CA THR A 188 -32.41 46.13 2.75
C THR A 188 -31.23 46.77 2.06
N ALA A 189 -30.74 46.16 0.98
CA ALA A 189 -29.66 46.70 0.18
C ALA A 189 -30.00 46.61 -1.29
N GLU A 190 -29.88 47.75 -2.00
CA GLU A 190 -30.11 47.83 -3.43
C GLU A 190 -28.91 48.50 -4.12
N GLN A 191 -28.42 47.88 -5.19
CA GLN A 191 -27.35 48.45 -6.00
C GLN A 191 -27.93 48.89 -7.36
N LYS A 192 -27.79 50.17 -7.69
CA LYS A 192 -28.24 50.74 -8.97
C LYS A 192 -27.31 51.86 -9.43
N GLY A 193 -26.82 51.76 -10.67
CA GLY A 193 -25.99 52.80 -11.29
C GLY A 193 -24.74 53.19 -10.47
N GLY A 194 -24.04 52.22 -9.90
CA GLY A 194 -22.84 52.46 -9.08
C GLY A 194 -23.12 52.89 -7.63
N VAL A 195 -24.40 53.00 -7.25
CA VAL A 195 -24.81 53.38 -5.89
C VAL A 195 -25.32 52.13 -5.14
N LEU A 196 -24.74 51.84 -3.99
CA LEU A 196 -25.26 50.88 -3.04
C LEU A 196 -26.05 51.62 -1.94
N THR A 197 -27.36 51.41 -1.89
CA THR A 197 -28.23 51.96 -0.85
C THR A 197 -28.53 50.91 0.18
N VAL A 198 -28.17 51.19 1.42
CA VAL A 198 -28.45 50.32 2.59
C VAL A 198 -29.50 51.03 3.46
N THR A 199 -30.66 50.42 3.62
CA THR A 199 -31.81 51.02 4.36
C THR A 199 -32.16 50.18 5.57
N VAL A 200 -32.33 50.84 6.71
CA VAL A 200 -32.68 50.27 8.02
C VAL A 200 -33.92 50.97 8.57
N ASP A 201 -34.88 50.20 9.07
CA ASP A 201 -36.11 50.70 9.68
C ASP A 201 -35.94 50.95 11.19
N GLU A 202 -34.83 51.58 11.58
CA GLU A 202 -34.50 51.97 12.95
C GLU A 202 -33.94 53.40 12.99
N ASP A 203 -34.02 54.07 14.16
CA ASP A 203 -33.42 55.38 14.37
C ASP A 203 -31.93 55.29 14.68
N LEU A 204 -31.50 54.19 15.32
CA LEU A 204 -30.12 53.92 15.62
C LEU A 204 -29.65 52.70 14.86
N ALA A 205 -28.67 52.91 14.00
CA ALA A 205 -28.01 51.84 13.27
C ALA A 205 -26.53 52.17 12.96
N ILE A 206 -25.72 51.16 12.86
CA ILE A 206 -24.29 51.26 12.61
C ILE A 206 -23.94 50.47 11.38
N LEU A 207 -23.45 51.11 10.33
CA LEU A 207 -22.85 50.47 9.18
C LEU A 207 -21.34 50.37 9.42
N THR A 208 -20.80 49.15 9.43
CA THR A 208 -19.38 48.89 9.65
C THR A 208 -18.83 47.89 8.63
N GLY A 209 -17.57 47.99 8.34
CA GLY A 209 -16.84 47.07 7.48
C GLY A 209 -15.33 47.36 7.50
N ARG A 210 -14.62 46.75 6.59
CA ARG A 210 -13.17 46.97 6.42
C ARG A 210 -12.90 47.63 5.06
N LEU A 211 -11.78 48.37 4.94
CA LEU A 211 -11.36 48.94 3.66
C LEU A 211 -11.13 47.86 2.58
N SER A 212 -10.76 46.64 2.96
CA SER A 212 -10.72 45.52 2.02
C SER A 212 -12.08 45.18 1.42
N GLY A 213 -13.17 45.25 2.22
CA GLY A 213 -14.54 45.11 1.73
C GLY A 213 -14.94 46.26 0.80
N ILE A 214 -14.54 47.52 1.10
CA ILE A 214 -14.75 48.68 0.25
C ILE A 214 -14.05 48.50 -1.12
N ARG A 215 -12.79 48.00 -1.14
CA ARG A 215 -12.10 47.68 -2.39
C ARG A 215 -12.85 46.64 -3.22
N THR A 216 -13.39 45.61 -2.56
CA THR A 216 -14.19 44.58 -3.24
C THR A 216 -15.47 45.16 -3.81
N LEU A 217 -16.23 46.01 -3.05
CA LEU A 217 -17.41 46.68 -3.55
C LEU A 217 -17.09 47.57 -4.76
N LYS A 218 -15.96 48.31 -4.70
CA LYS A 218 -15.50 49.13 -5.82
C LYS A 218 -15.20 48.32 -7.07
N ALA A 219 -14.57 47.14 -6.91
CA ALA A 219 -14.33 46.21 -8.00
C ALA A 219 -15.61 45.60 -8.59
N GLN A 220 -16.69 45.56 -7.80
CA GLN A 220 -18.04 45.16 -8.23
C GLN A 220 -18.84 46.32 -8.85
N GLY A 221 -18.22 47.48 -9.09
CA GLY A 221 -18.82 48.62 -9.73
C GLY A 221 -19.60 49.53 -8.79
N VAL A 222 -19.41 49.41 -7.46
CA VAL A 222 -19.98 50.36 -6.50
C VAL A 222 -19.02 51.55 -6.36
N GLU A 223 -19.53 52.75 -6.56
CA GLU A 223 -18.78 54.01 -6.42
C GLU A 223 -19.17 54.78 -5.17
N LYS A 224 -20.43 54.65 -4.75
CA LYS A 224 -21.03 55.40 -3.65
C LYS A 224 -21.86 54.47 -2.76
N ILE A 225 -21.75 54.62 -1.45
CA ILE A 225 -22.67 54.02 -0.47
C ILE A 225 -23.59 55.11 0.06
N VAL A 226 -24.90 54.83 0.11
CA VAL A 226 -25.94 55.61 0.77
C VAL A 226 -26.47 54.79 1.93
N PHE A 227 -26.38 55.31 3.14
CA PHE A 227 -26.91 54.67 4.35
C PHE A 227 -28.11 55.45 4.85
N VAL A 228 -29.25 54.77 4.96
CA VAL A 228 -30.54 55.34 5.30
C VAL A 228 -31.09 54.73 6.57
N THR A 229 -31.47 55.57 7.53
CA THR A 229 -32.22 55.20 8.73
C THR A 229 -33.46 56.08 8.85
N LYS A 230 -34.33 55.82 9.83
CA LYS A 230 -35.52 56.72 10.05
C LYS A 230 -35.15 58.18 10.28
N GLY A 231 -34.04 58.40 11.01
CA GLY A 231 -33.64 59.76 11.45
C GLY A 231 -32.62 60.47 10.54
N ALA A 232 -31.88 59.74 9.71
CA ALA A 232 -30.78 60.29 8.94
C ALA A 232 -30.55 59.57 7.61
N THR A 233 -29.98 60.31 6.66
CA THR A 233 -29.44 59.77 5.42
C THR A 233 -28.03 60.30 5.23
N SER A 234 -27.05 59.43 5.00
CA SER A 234 -25.65 59.76 4.75
C SER A 234 -25.16 59.08 3.49
N ALA A 235 -24.24 59.72 2.78
CA ALA A 235 -23.57 59.13 1.64
C ALA A 235 -22.08 59.45 1.66
N PHE A 236 -21.27 58.54 1.09
CA PHE A 236 -19.85 58.75 0.88
C PHE A 236 -19.38 58.03 -0.38
N LEU A 237 -18.35 58.56 -1.03
CA LEU A 237 -17.68 57.89 -2.14
C LEU A 237 -16.68 56.87 -1.58
N LEU A 238 -16.61 55.71 -2.22
CA LEU A 238 -15.67 54.66 -1.83
C LEU A 238 -14.21 55.11 -2.02
N SER A 239 -13.94 55.92 -3.05
CA SER A 239 -12.62 56.53 -3.28
C SER A 239 -12.18 57.36 -2.08
N ASP A 240 -13.07 58.27 -1.61
CA ASP A 240 -12.74 59.23 -0.55
C ASP A 240 -12.42 58.49 0.78
N LEU A 241 -13.14 57.42 1.07
CA LEU A 241 -12.85 56.58 2.24
C LEU A 241 -11.52 55.80 2.09
N LEU A 242 -11.23 55.31 0.90
CA LEU A 242 -9.97 54.59 0.60
C LEU A 242 -8.75 55.51 0.65
N ASP A 243 -8.93 56.81 0.35
CA ASP A 243 -7.86 57.81 0.42
C ASP A 243 -7.53 58.24 1.86
N LYS A 244 -8.34 57.83 2.85
CA LYS A 244 -8.16 58.16 4.28
C LYS A 244 -7.45 57.09 5.06
N GLY A 245 -7.32 55.85 4.51
CA GLY A 245 -6.69 54.75 5.21
C GLY A 245 -6.02 53.76 4.29
N GLU A 246 -5.07 53.00 4.84
CA GLU A 246 -4.34 51.96 4.16
C GLU A 246 -4.69 50.57 4.76
N GLY A 247 -4.67 49.52 3.94
CA GLY A 247 -4.76 48.15 4.45
C GLY A 247 -6.15 47.66 4.84
N GLY A 248 -6.28 47.10 6.03
CA GLY A 248 -7.47 46.40 6.50
C GLY A 248 -8.23 47.12 7.60
N GLU A 249 -8.05 48.43 7.73
CA GLU A 249 -8.70 49.27 8.72
C GLU A 249 -10.23 49.15 8.67
N ALA A 250 -10.87 49.19 9.84
CA ALA A 250 -12.32 49.17 9.97
C ALA A 250 -12.89 50.57 9.89
N TYR A 251 -13.98 50.73 9.20
CA TYR A 251 -14.79 51.95 9.22
C TYR A 251 -16.08 51.72 10.00
N ARG A 252 -16.65 52.83 10.57
CA ARG A 252 -17.88 52.81 11.33
C ARG A 252 -18.68 54.09 11.08
N LEU A 253 -19.80 53.95 10.37
CA LEU A 253 -20.78 55.02 10.17
C LEU A 253 -21.97 54.76 11.09
N THR A 254 -22.18 55.62 12.05
CA THR A 254 -23.26 55.51 13.04
C THR A 254 -24.30 56.60 12.82
N HIS A 255 -25.57 56.21 12.69
CA HIS A 255 -26.76 57.06 12.80
C HIS A 255 -27.38 56.85 14.18
N ASN A 256 -27.70 57.92 14.87
CA ASN A 256 -28.44 57.93 16.13
C ASN A 256 -29.46 59.10 16.09
N GLY A 257 -30.65 58.80 15.59
CA GLY A 257 -31.59 59.80 15.19
C GLY A 257 -31.00 60.68 14.10
N LYS A 258 -30.91 61.99 14.35
CA LYS A 258 -30.33 63.02 13.40
C LYS A 258 -28.78 63.10 13.54
N ALA A 259 -28.19 62.51 14.60
CA ALA A 259 -26.78 62.60 14.80
C ALA A 259 -26.08 61.55 13.93
N VAL A 260 -25.02 61.95 13.25
CA VAL A 260 -24.20 61.11 12.37
C VAL A 260 -22.76 61.24 12.77
N THR A 261 -22.07 60.10 12.94
CA THR A 261 -20.62 60.03 13.14
C THR A 261 -20.03 59.02 12.18
N PHE A 262 -18.86 59.36 11.61
CA PHE A 262 -18.15 58.49 10.70
C PHE A 262 -16.68 58.39 11.12
N THR A 263 -16.21 57.23 11.46
CA THR A 263 -14.86 57.00 11.98
C THR A 263 -14.13 55.91 11.21
N LEU A 264 -12.79 55.97 11.22
CA LEU A 264 -11.90 55.02 10.55
C LEU A 264 -10.73 54.62 11.46
N GLY A 265 -10.33 53.35 11.38
CA GLY A 265 -9.20 52.83 12.09
C GLY A 265 -9.45 52.51 13.56
N GLU A 266 -8.45 51.91 14.22
CA GLU A 266 -8.50 51.56 15.67
C GLU A 266 -8.59 52.80 16.57
N SER A 267 -7.98 53.89 16.15
CA SER A 267 -8.05 55.18 16.86
C SER A 267 -9.40 55.89 16.68
N MET A 268 -10.32 55.34 15.88
CA MET A 268 -11.63 55.94 15.57
C MET A 268 -11.51 57.37 15.08
N ALA A 269 -10.54 57.66 14.22
CA ALA A 269 -10.33 58.97 13.63
C ALA A 269 -11.62 59.43 12.93
N ASP A 270 -12.07 60.69 13.20
CA ASP A 270 -13.24 61.25 12.59
C ASP A 270 -12.99 61.56 11.09
N VAL A 271 -13.77 60.93 10.25
CA VAL A 271 -13.76 61.11 8.81
C VAL A 271 -15.10 61.66 8.28
N SER A 272 -15.92 62.24 9.15
CA SER A 272 -17.23 62.76 8.78
C SER A 272 -17.18 63.84 7.67
N ALA A 273 -16.02 64.45 7.48
CA ALA A 273 -15.80 65.45 6.42
C ALA A 273 -15.95 64.85 4.99
N ILE A 274 -15.87 63.55 4.80
CA ILE A 274 -16.10 62.89 3.48
C ILE A 274 -17.58 62.58 3.22
N LEU A 275 -18.46 62.82 4.18
CA LEU A 275 -19.89 62.66 3.94
C LEU A 275 -20.40 63.70 2.97
N ILE A 276 -21.11 63.22 1.94
CA ILE A 276 -21.74 64.09 0.92
C ILE A 276 -23.25 64.08 1.07
N LYS A 277 -23.94 65.03 0.45
CA LYS A 277 -25.39 64.95 0.36
C LYS A 277 -25.80 63.74 -0.46
N PRO A 278 -26.82 63.02 -0.06
CA PRO A 278 -27.31 61.79 -0.70
C PRO A 278 -27.71 61.99 -2.15
#